data_de28193d5e4b578a1f31e8372d6b77b2
#
_entry.id   de28193d5e4b578a1f31e8372d6b77b2
#
_cell.length_a   1.000
_cell.length_b   1.000
_cell.length_c   1.000
_cell.angle_alpha   90.00
_cell.angle_beta   90.00
_cell.angle_gamma   90.00
#
_symmetry.space_group_name_H-M   'P 1'
#
loop_
_entity.id
_entity.type
_entity.pdbx_description
1 polymer ?
#
loop_
_entity_poly.entity_id
_entity_poly.type
_entity_poly.pdbx_seq_one_letter_code
_entity_poly.pdbx_strand_id
1 'polypeptide(L)'
;SSLWDVSFQLSFLAVLSIIVLYPPLCSLYKGSSRWAYFLRPIWNLTCVSVAAQVGTMPLIAYYFGRFSCYFLLSNLLILPLITLLLYATLASFFVQGAPFICNLLTYAMQWLATTVQKLVEYISSLPHSAIDGPQINLIQTYLAYVLIAFLYILGLYIRKWLRIRQQIRQL
;
A
#
# COMPACT_ATOMS: atom_id res chain seq x y z
N SER A 1 12.68 -18.39 -17.06
CA SER A 1 11.63 -18.90 -16.15
C SER A 1 11.24 -17.78 -15.19
N SER A 2 10.12 -17.13 -15.50
CA SER A 2 9.61 -15.93 -14.82
C SER A 2 9.29 -16.10 -13.33
N LEU A 3 9.17 -17.32 -12.83
CA LEU A 3 8.91 -17.60 -11.40
C LEU A 3 10.08 -17.23 -10.47
N TRP A 4 11.30 -17.15 -11.01
CA TRP A 4 12.50 -16.77 -10.27
C TRP A 4 12.79 -15.26 -10.38
N ASP A 5 11.96 -14.52 -11.09
CA ASP A 5 12.06 -13.08 -11.18
C ASP A 5 11.56 -12.44 -9.87
N VAL A 6 12.44 -11.65 -9.25
CA VAL A 6 12.15 -10.95 -7.98
C VAL A 6 10.92 -10.06 -8.12
N SER A 7 10.77 -9.40 -9.28
CA SER A 7 9.63 -8.51 -9.55
C SER A 7 8.31 -9.28 -9.57
N PHE A 8 8.29 -10.48 -10.16
CA PHE A 8 7.12 -11.36 -10.17
C PHE A 8 6.75 -11.80 -8.76
N GLN A 9 7.75 -12.26 -7.98
CA GLN A 9 7.54 -12.73 -6.61
C GLN A 9 6.99 -11.62 -5.71
N LEU A 10 7.56 -10.40 -5.79
CA LEU A 10 7.10 -9.25 -5.03
C LEU A 10 5.67 -8.85 -5.41
N SER A 11 5.35 -8.82 -6.71
CA SER A 11 4.01 -8.48 -7.19
C SER A 11 2.97 -9.52 -6.76
N PHE A 12 3.30 -10.81 -6.89
CA PHE A 12 2.43 -11.90 -6.47
C PHE A 12 2.14 -11.86 -4.96
N LEU A 13 3.20 -11.68 -4.13
CA LEU A 13 3.06 -11.59 -2.68
C LEU A 13 2.30 -10.34 -2.25
N ALA A 14 2.49 -9.20 -2.92
CA ALA A 14 1.72 -8.00 -2.66
C ALA A 14 0.23 -8.24 -2.87
N VAL A 15 -0.16 -8.80 -4.02
CA VAL A 15 -1.56 -9.09 -4.33
C VAL A 15 -2.16 -10.12 -3.37
N LEU A 16 -1.45 -11.22 -3.11
CA LEU A 16 -1.88 -12.25 -2.17
C LEU A 16 -2.11 -11.68 -0.77
N SER A 17 -1.18 -10.87 -0.29
CA SER A 17 -1.28 -10.22 1.02
C SER A 17 -2.42 -9.22 1.10
N ILE A 18 -2.68 -8.47 0.04
CA ILE A 18 -3.84 -7.58 -0.03
C ILE A 18 -5.13 -8.40 0.08
N ILE A 19 -5.28 -9.48 -0.70
CA ILE A 19 -6.48 -10.32 -0.68
C ILE A 19 -6.74 -10.88 0.72
N VAL A 20 -5.70 -11.31 1.41
CA VAL A 20 -5.81 -11.95 2.74
C VAL A 20 -5.95 -10.92 3.86
N LEU A 21 -5.12 -9.88 3.89
CA LEU A 21 -5.02 -8.95 5.03
C LEU A 21 -5.96 -7.74 4.93
N TYR A 22 -6.35 -7.32 3.71
CA TYR A 22 -7.21 -6.15 3.53
C TYR A 22 -8.59 -6.27 4.22
N PRO A 23 -9.36 -7.38 4.06
CA PRO A 23 -10.68 -7.48 4.68
C PRO A 23 -10.66 -7.35 6.21
N PRO A 24 -9.77 -8.02 6.95
CA PRO A 24 -9.68 -7.86 8.39
C PRO A 24 -9.21 -6.46 8.82
N LEU A 25 -8.29 -5.81 8.07
CA LEU A 25 -7.83 -4.47 8.39
C LEU A 25 -8.93 -3.43 8.18
N CYS A 26 -9.65 -3.48 7.05
CA CYS A 26 -10.76 -2.57 6.77
C CYS A 26 -11.90 -2.70 7.76
N SER A 27 -12.17 -3.90 8.27
CA SER A 27 -13.23 -4.14 9.26
C SER A 27 -12.98 -3.53 10.64
N LEU A 28 -11.77 -3.04 10.91
CA LEU A 28 -11.43 -2.32 12.15
C LEU A 28 -12.08 -0.93 12.21
N TYR A 29 -12.32 -0.31 11.08
CA TYR A 29 -12.94 1.00 11.02
C TYR A 29 -14.47 0.88 10.92
N LYS A 30 -15.17 1.17 12.03
CA LYS A 30 -16.63 1.17 12.14
C LYS A 30 -17.22 2.58 12.23
N GLY A 31 -16.59 3.59 11.63
CA GLY A 31 -17.08 4.98 11.70
C GLY A 31 -18.44 5.15 11.04
N SER A 32 -19.45 5.62 11.80
CA SER A 32 -20.80 5.94 11.30
C SER A 32 -21.07 7.45 11.19
N SER A 33 -20.06 8.30 11.39
CA SER A 33 -20.16 9.75 11.31
C SER A 33 -20.07 10.27 9.87
N ARG A 34 -20.62 11.49 9.59
CA ARG A 34 -20.45 12.17 8.28
C ARG A 34 -18.99 12.33 7.87
N TRP A 35 -18.10 12.54 8.82
CA TRP A 35 -16.64 12.58 8.61
C TRP A 35 -16.07 11.23 8.17
N ALA A 36 -16.75 10.13 8.50
CA ALA A 36 -16.34 8.79 8.08
C ALA A 36 -16.34 8.63 6.55
N TYR A 37 -17.23 9.34 5.84
CA TYR A 37 -17.28 9.32 4.39
C TYR A 37 -15.98 9.83 3.74
N PHE A 38 -15.40 10.92 4.27
CA PHE A 38 -14.14 11.48 3.78
C PHE A 38 -12.92 10.69 4.25
N LEU A 39 -12.97 10.10 5.44
CA LEU A 39 -11.86 9.33 6.00
C LEU A 39 -11.80 7.89 5.45
N ARG A 40 -12.91 7.36 4.95
CA ARG A 40 -12.98 5.99 4.45
C ARG A 40 -12.03 5.68 3.28
N PRO A 41 -11.90 6.53 2.23
CA PRO A 41 -10.94 6.27 1.16
C PRO A 41 -9.50 6.30 1.65
N ILE A 42 -9.16 7.24 2.57
CA ILE A 42 -7.82 7.32 3.18
C ILE A 42 -7.55 6.05 3.98
N TRP A 43 -8.51 5.59 4.77
CA TRP A 43 -8.39 4.34 5.53
C TRP A 43 -8.22 3.12 4.64
N ASN A 44 -9.00 3.02 3.55
CA ASN A 44 -8.89 1.93 2.60
C ASN A 44 -7.51 1.91 1.94
N LEU A 45 -7.00 3.08 1.51
CA LEU A 45 -5.67 3.20 0.93
C LEU A 45 -4.58 2.80 1.94
N THR A 46 -4.72 3.21 3.20
CA THR A 46 -3.84 2.80 4.29
C THR A 46 -3.86 1.28 4.49
N CYS A 47 -5.06 0.67 4.52
CA CYS A 47 -5.20 -0.79 4.67
C CYS A 47 -4.54 -1.56 3.53
N VAL A 48 -4.72 -1.12 2.28
CA VAL A 48 -4.07 -1.72 1.10
C VAL A 48 -2.55 -1.60 1.21
N SER A 49 -2.04 -0.41 1.54
CA SER A 49 -0.61 -0.15 1.67
C SER A 49 0.04 -1.00 2.75
N VAL A 50 -0.59 -1.08 3.93
CA VAL A 50 -0.09 -1.91 5.05
C VAL A 50 -0.14 -3.39 4.68
N ALA A 51 -1.23 -3.85 4.06
CA ALA A 51 -1.37 -5.25 3.64
C ALA A 51 -0.28 -5.65 2.63
N ALA A 52 -0.05 -4.82 1.61
CA ALA A 52 1.00 -5.04 0.62
C ALA A 52 2.39 -5.06 1.26
N GLN A 53 2.68 -4.08 2.13
CA GLN A 53 3.97 -3.96 2.79
C GLN A 53 4.27 -5.15 3.69
N VAL A 54 3.31 -5.60 4.51
CA VAL A 54 3.49 -6.76 5.39
C VAL A 54 3.85 -8.01 4.60
N GLY A 55 3.23 -8.21 3.43
CA GLY A 55 3.51 -9.37 2.59
C GLY A 55 4.83 -9.30 1.83
N THR A 56 5.23 -8.12 1.38
CA THR A 56 6.47 -7.96 0.61
C THR A 56 7.71 -7.73 1.48
N MET A 57 7.52 -7.26 2.73
CA MET A 57 8.58 -6.90 3.66
C MET A 57 9.66 -7.97 3.84
N PRO A 58 9.35 -9.25 4.12
CA PRO A 58 10.40 -10.25 4.32
C PRO A 58 11.23 -10.48 3.07
N LEU A 59 10.59 -10.43 1.90
CA LEU A 59 11.28 -10.64 0.63
C LEU A 59 12.15 -9.43 0.23
N ILE A 60 11.67 -8.21 0.49
CA ILE A 60 12.44 -6.98 0.29
C ILE A 60 13.68 -6.98 1.19
N ALA A 61 13.54 -7.36 2.46
CA ALA A 61 14.65 -7.45 3.38
C ALA A 61 15.67 -8.51 2.95
N TYR A 62 15.22 -9.63 2.36
CA TYR A 62 16.09 -10.69 1.83
C TYR A 62 16.88 -10.24 0.61
N TYR A 63 16.21 -9.65 -0.40
CA TYR A 63 16.86 -9.29 -1.66
C TYR A 63 17.64 -7.97 -1.60
N PHE A 64 17.11 -6.98 -0.90
CA PHE A 64 17.61 -5.61 -0.94
C PHE A 64 18.29 -5.17 0.37
N GLY A 65 18.04 -5.84 1.49
CA GLY A 65 18.57 -5.43 2.80
C GLY A 65 18.15 -4.03 3.25
N ARG A 66 17.15 -3.43 2.58
CA ARG A 66 16.68 -2.06 2.83
C ARG A 66 15.19 -2.05 3.13
N PHE A 67 14.83 -1.16 4.05
CA PHE A 67 13.46 -1.00 4.50
C PHE A 67 13.04 0.46 4.43
N SER A 68 11.97 0.76 3.67
CA SER A 68 11.43 2.11 3.65
C SER A 68 10.50 2.34 4.85
N CYS A 69 10.86 3.30 5.72
CA CYS A 69 10.04 3.68 6.87
C CYS A 69 8.83 4.53 6.48
N TYR A 70 8.98 5.33 5.42
CA TYR A 70 7.94 6.26 4.98
C TYR A 70 7.03 5.72 3.89
N PHE A 71 6.98 4.37 3.70
CA PHE A 71 6.17 3.74 2.66
C PHE A 71 4.69 4.15 2.73
N LEU A 72 4.15 4.28 3.95
CA LEU A 72 2.75 4.66 4.15
C LEU A 72 2.50 6.10 3.71
N LEU A 73 3.40 7.01 4.10
CA LEU A 73 3.34 8.41 3.71
C LEU A 73 3.50 8.57 2.19
N SER A 74 4.47 7.86 1.60
CA SER A 74 4.69 7.84 0.16
C SER A 74 3.45 7.36 -0.59
N ASN A 75 2.89 6.22 -0.19
CA ASN A 75 1.71 5.68 -0.84
C ASN A 75 0.48 6.58 -0.69
N LEU A 76 0.29 7.19 0.48
CA LEU A 76 -0.85 8.08 0.74
C LEU A 76 -0.79 9.37 -0.10
N LEU A 77 0.41 9.91 -0.32
CA LEU A 77 0.60 11.16 -1.06
C LEU A 77 0.81 10.92 -2.57
N ILE A 78 1.63 9.94 -2.92
CA ILE A 78 2.07 9.75 -4.31
C ILE A 78 1.02 8.99 -5.13
N LEU A 79 0.36 7.95 -4.60
CA LEU A 79 -0.61 7.18 -5.37
C LEU A 79 -1.79 8.00 -5.89
N PRO A 80 -2.43 8.90 -5.12
CA PRO A 80 -3.48 9.76 -5.67
C PRO A 80 -3.00 10.66 -6.81
N LEU A 81 -1.78 11.22 -6.70
CA LEU A 81 -1.20 12.08 -7.73
C LEU A 81 -0.87 11.30 -9.01
N ILE A 82 -0.31 10.09 -8.87
CA ILE A 82 -0.06 9.20 -10.02
C ILE A 82 -1.37 8.79 -10.68
N THR A 83 -2.43 8.54 -9.89
CA THR A 83 -3.75 8.19 -10.42
C THR A 83 -4.33 9.36 -11.24
N LEU A 84 -4.21 10.59 -10.74
CA LEU A 84 -4.62 11.79 -11.47
C LEU A 84 -3.80 11.97 -12.76
N LEU A 85 -2.48 11.74 -12.69
CA LEU A 85 -1.60 11.81 -13.85
C LEU A 85 -2.01 10.77 -14.91
N LEU A 86 -2.34 9.54 -14.48
CA LEU A 86 -2.81 8.48 -15.37
C LEU A 86 -4.12 8.89 -16.07
N TYR A 87 -5.09 9.42 -15.33
CA TYR A 87 -6.35 9.88 -15.92
C TYR A 87 -6.14 11.06 -16.87
N ALA A 88 -5.28 12.01 -16.53
CA ALA A 88 -4.96 13.12 -17.42
C ALA A 88 -4.29 12.63 -18.72
N THR A 89 -3.40 11.63 -18.61
CA THR A 89 -2.75 11.00 -19.77
C THR A 89 -3.78 10.29 -20.65
N LEU A 90 -4.67 9.50 -20.07
CA LEU A 90 -5.74 8.83 -20.81
C LEU A 90 -6.66 9.85 -21.50
N ALA A 91 -7.07 10.92 -20.79
CA ALA A 91 -7.90 11.97 -21.34
C ALA A 91 -7.23 12.66 -22.53
N SER A 92 -5.90 12.81 -22.53
CA SER A 92 -5.17 13.46 -23.65
C SER A 92 -5.31 12.70 -24.96
N PHE A 93 -5.48 11.38 -24.95
CA PHE A 93 -5.73 10.57 -26.16
C PHE A 93 -7.07 10.90 -26.83
N PHE A 94 -8.08 11.27 -26.04
CA PHE A 94 -9.42 11.55 -26.56
C PHE A 94 -9.57 13.00 -27.07
N VAL A 95 -8.66 13.89 -26.72
CA VAL A 95 -8.79 15.34 -26.96
C VAL A 95 -7.80 15.85 -28.03
N GLN A 96 -7.19 14.98 -28.82
CA GLN A 96 -6.18 15.33 -29.84
C GLN A 96 -6.65 16.37 -30.88
N GLY A 97 -7.96 16.56 -31.05
CA GLY A 97 -8.53 17.52 -31.99
C GLY A 97 -8.69 18.96 -31.48
N ALA A 98 -8.44 19.25 -30.20
CA ALA A 98 -8.66 20.55 -29.59
C ALA A 98 -7.34 21.12 -28.98
N PRO A 99 -6.60 21.97 -29.72
CA PRO A 99 -5.26 22.40 -29.31
C PRO A 99 -5.24 23.11 -27.94
N PHE A 100 -6.26 23.87 -27.61
CA PHE A 100 -6.36 24.57 -26.33
C PHE A 100 -6.46 23.60 -25.15
N ILE A 101 -7.31 22.56 -25.27
CA ILE A 101 -7.49 21.57 -24.20
C ILE A 101 -6.25 20.67 -24.10
N CYS A 102 -5.62 20.36 -25.22
CA CYS A 102 -4.38 19.58 -25.26
C CYS A 102 -3.25 20.31 -24.50
N ASN A 103 -3.07 21.60 -24.75
CA ASN A 103 -2.07 22.41 -24.05
C ASN A 103 -2.36 22.50 -22.54
N LEU A 104 -3.62 22.67 -22.14
CA LEU A 104 -4.01 22.70 -20.72
C LEU A 104 -3.72 21.37 -20.03
N LEU A 105 -4.06 20.24 -20.67
CA LEU A 105 -3.78 18.91 -20.16
C LEU A 105 -2.27 18.65 -20.03
N THR A 106 -1.49 19.03 -21.06
CA THR A 106 -0.03 18.89 -21.03
C THR A 106 0.57 19.69 -19.87
N TYR A 107 0.12 20.91 -19.65
CA TYR A 107 0.57 21.72 -18.52
C TYR A 107 0.21 21.10 -17.18
N ALA A 108 -1.02 20.60 -17.02
CA ALA A 108 -1.46 19.90 -15.82
C ALA A 108 -0.65 18.61 -15.55
N MET A 109 -0.38 17.82 -16.59
CA MET A 109 0.44 16.60 -16.49
C MET A 109 1.88 16.93 -16.08
N GLN A 110 2.47 17.97 -16.66
CA GLN A 110 3.82 18.43 -16.32
C GLN A 110 3.90 18.91 -14.87
N TRP A 111 2.91 19.67 -14.42
CA TRP A 111 2.81 20.12 -13.04
C TRP A 111 2.66 18.95 -12.05
N LEU A 112 1.78 17.99 -12.36
CA LEU A 112 1.59 16.78 -11.55
C LEU A 112 2.88 15.94 -11.48
N ALA A 113 3.53 15.70 -12.62
CA ALA A 113 4.78 14.94 -12.68
C ALA A 113 5.89 15.61 -11.86
N THR A 114 6.04 16.93 -11.99
CA THR A 114 7.02 17.69 -11.20
C THR A 114 6.70 17.63 -9.71
N THR A 115 5.43 17.70 -9.33
CA THR A 115 5.00 17.59 -7.92
C THR A 115 5.31 16.23 -7.36
N VAL A 116 5.02 15.14 -8.09
CA VAL A 116 5.37 13.77 -7.68
C VAL A 116 6.87 13.63 -7.50
N GLN A 117 7.67 14.13 -8.44
CA GLN A 117 9.13 14.07 -8.37
C GLN A 117 9.67 14.78 -7.12
N LYS A 118 9.22 16.02 -6.86
CA LYS A 118 9.61 16.77 -5.65
C LYS A 118 9.19 16.09 -4.35
N LEU A 119 8.01 15.46 -4.32
CA LEU A 119 7.56 14.69 -3.15
C LEU A 119 8.44 13.48 -2.90
N VAL A 120 8.81 12.73 -3.95
CA VAL A 120 9.72 11.59 -3.85
C VAL A 120 11.09 12.04 -3.33
N GLU A 121 11.65 13.10 -3.90
CA GLU A 121 12.92 13.68 -3.46
C GLU A 121 12.86 14.12 -1.99
N TYR A 122 11.79 14.82 -1.61
CA TYR A 122 11.58 15.26 -0.23
C TYR A 122 11.50 14.09 0.74
N ILE A 123 10.67 13.07 0.44
CA ILE A 123 10.52 11.89 1.31
C ILE A 123 11.84 11.10 1.39
N SER A 124 12.59 11.00 0.31
CA SER A 124 13.90 10.31 0.30
C SER A 124 14.99 11.06 1.08
N SER A 125 14.87 12.39 1.19
CA SER A 125 15.79 13.23 1.95
C SER A 125 15.53 13.22 3.46
N LEU A 126 14.39 12.68 3.91
CA LEU A 126 14.06 12.61 5.32
C LEU A 126 15.05 11.67 6.05
N PRO A 127 15.43 12.02 7.30
CA PRO A 127 16.31 11.18 8.10
C PRO A 127 15.62 9.81 8.31
N HIS A 128 16.38 8.73 8.22
CA HIS A 128 15.89 7.35 8.31
C HIS A 128 14.83 6.96 7.25
N SER A 129 14.88 7.58 6.06
CA SER A 129 13.99 7.26 4.94
C SER A 129 14.10 5.80 4.51
N ALA A 130 15.28 5.22 4.62
CA ALA A 130 15.53 3.80 4.48
C ALA A 130 16.39 3.34 5.67
N ILE A 131 16.00 2.26 6.29
CA ILE A 131 16.85 1.55 7.26
C ILE A 131 17.65 0.52 6.46
N ASP A 132 18.96 0.72 6.38
CA ASP A 132 19.89 -0.31 5.90
C ASP A 132 19.99 -1.35 7.02
N GLY A 133 19.26 -2.46 6.89
CA GLY A 133 19.29 -3.58 7.81
C GLY A 133 20.27 -4.67 7.31
N PRO A 134 20.70 -5.58 8.19
CA PRO A 134 21.42 -6.76 7.74
C PRO A 134 20.54 -7.56 6.77
N GLN A 135 21.13 -8.03 5.67
CA GLN A 135 20.45 -8.96 4.77
C GLN A 135 20.02 -10.19 5.59
N ILE A 136 18.72 -10.44 5.62
CA ILE A 136 18.21 -11.61 6.32
C ILE A 136 18.45 -12.87 5.49
N ASN A 137 18.80 -13.96 6.17
CA ASN A 137 18.99 -15.25 5.53
C ASN A 137 17.64 -15.84 5.08
N LEU A 138 17.69 -16.76 4.12
CA LEU A 138 16.50 -17.45 3.60
C LEU A 138 15.67 -18.10 4.71
N ILE A 139 16.31 -18.68 5.73
CA ILE A 139 15.64 -19.27 6.90
C ILE A 139 14.87 -18.21 7.70
N GLN A 140 15.46 -17.03 7.91
CA GLN A 140 14.83 -15.91 8.61
C GLN A 140 13.63 -15.37 7.84
N THR A 141 13.72 -15.36 6.50
CA THR A 141 12.60 -14.97 5.62
C THR A 141 11.41 -15.94 5.77
N TYR A 142 11.68 -17.27 5.77
CA TYR A 142 10.63 -18.25 6.02
C TYR A 142 10.02 -18.11 7.41
N LEU A 143 10.84 -17.93 8.45
CA LEU A 143 10.35 -17.70 9.82
C LEU A 143 9.48 -16.45 9.91
N ALA A 144 9.84 -15.37 9.20
CA ALA A 144 9.04 -14.15 9.15
C ALA A 144 7.64 -14.42 8.52
N TYR A 145 7.55 -15.18 7.43
CA TYR A 145 6.27 -15.56 6.85
C TYR A 145 5.44 -16.46 7.76
N VAL A 146 6.06 -17.42 8.43
CA VAL A 146 5.38 -18.28 9.43
C VAL A 146 4.84 -17.43 10.57
N LEU A 147 5.61 -16.48 11.06
CA LEU A 147 5.18 -15.53 12.09
C LEU A 147 3.98 -14.68 11.65
N ILE A 148 4.03 -14.14 10.42
CA ILE A 148 2.92 -13.35 9.85
C ILE A 148 1.65 -14.22 9.75
N ALA A 149 1.76 -15.46 9.26
CA ALA A 149 0.64 -16.39 9.17
C ALA A 149 0.08 -16.73 10.55
N PHE A 150 0.95 -16.99 11.53
CA PHE A 150 0.55 -17.26 12.92
C PHE A 150 -0.20 -16.08 13.54
N LEU A 151 0.33 -14.87 13.42
CA LEU A 151 -0.32 -13.65 13.94
C LEU A 151 -1.67 -13.40 13.26
N TYR A 152 -1.79 -13.69 11.97
CA TYR A 152 -3.04 -13.60 11.24
C TYR A 152 -4.10 -14.57 11.78
N ILE A 153 -3.74 -15.84 11.93
CA ILE A 153 -4.64 -16.89 12.48
C ILE A 153 -5.05 -16.54 13.90
N LEU A 154 -4.11 -16.10 14.73
CA LEU A 154 -4.38 -15.67 16.11
C LEU A 154 -5.36 -14.49 16.13
N GLY A 155 -5.18 -13.52 15.25
CA GLY A 155 -6.08 -12.37 15.10
C GLY A 155 -7.50 -12.78 14.70
N LEU A 156 -7.65 -13.73 13.79
CA LEU A 156 -8.95 -14.30 13.42
C LEU A 156 -9.62 -15.03 14.59
N TYR A 157 -8.85 -15.80 15.35
CA TYR A 157 -9.34 -16.55 16.50
C TYR A 157 -9.84 -15.60 17.61
N ILE A 158 -9.05 -14.58 17.93
CA ILE A 158 -9.42 -13.56 18.93
C ILE A 158 -10.71 -12.84 18.50
N ARG A 159 -10.85 -12.47 17.24
CA ARG A 159 -12.07 -11.83 16.72
C ARG A 159 -13.30 -12.71 16.82
N LYS A 160 -13.15 -14.00 16.51
CA LYS A 160 -14.22 -15.00 16.67
C LYS A 160 -14.65 -15.10 18.11
N TRP A 161 -13.68 -15.20 19.03
CA TRP A 161 -13.92 -15.29 20.48
C TRP A 161 -14.63 -14.05 21.04
N LEU A 162 -14.20 -12.85 20.62
CA LEU A 162 -14.84 -11.61 21.04
C LEU A 162 -16.28 -11.49 20.53
N ARG A 163 -16.59 -11.95 19.32
CA ARG A 163 -17.98 -11.96 18.80
C ARG A 163 -18.87 -12.90 19.63
N ILE A 164 -18.40 -14.09 19.94
CA ILE A 164 -19.15 -15.06 20.77
C ILE A 164 -19.42 -14.47 22.16
N ARG A 165 -18.42 -13.84 22.77
CA ARG A 165 -18.55 -13.20 24.09
C ARG A 165 -19.56 -12.06 24.11
N GLN A 166 -19.66 -11.29 23.03
CA GLN A 166 -20.66 -10.21 22.89
C GLN A 166 -22.07 -10.77 22.74
N GLN A 167 -22.27 -11.86 22.02
CA GLN A 167 -23.58 -12.52 21.89
C GLN A 167 -24.08 -13.09 23.23
N ILE A 168 -23.20 -13.70 24.03
CA ILE A 168 -23.55 -14.25 25.36
C ILE A 168 -23.91 -13.12 26.34
N ARG A 169 -23.36 -11.91 26.20
CA ARG A 169 -23.65 -10.77 27.08
C ARG A 169 -25.00 -10.08 26.75
N GLN A 170 -25.58 -10.36 25.59
CA GLN A 170 -26.86 -9.80 25.14
C GLN A 170 -28.05 -10.74 25.41
N LEU A 171 -27.80 -11.97 25.87
CA LEU A 171 -28.76 -12.93 26.40
C LEU A 171 -28.86 -12.78 27.92
#